data_eca19e22e52c32aad214f2cbdd87ce30
#
_entry.id   eca19e22e52c32aad214f2cbdd87ce30
#
_cell.length_a   1.000
_cell.length_b   1.000
_cell.length_c   1.000
_cell.angle_alpha   90.00
_cell.angle_beta   90.00
_cell.angle_gamma   90.00
#
_symmetry.space_group_name_H-M   'P 1'
#
loop_
_entity.id
_entity.type
_entity.pdbx_description
1 polymer ?
#
loop_
_entity_poly.entity_id
_entity_poly.type
_entity_poly.pdbx_seq_one_letter_code
_entity_poly.pdbx_strand_id
1 'polypeptide(L)'
;MESFNQEWYEAAQKGKVKIDKIEPIPEIYLENQRLEDEIEVLQKELENTKRAAENAKSTWDKLKKEREFHKMHHHRVQQEKQKLNDDIDKLKNRHSDYEQKYQQLSTKYETATKEKMLIKMERERLKARSENLTKGISSIKSKLRENKKVPIDEQEAKAKEELEKAKKSDKEKGKEEKEGELQASTKRKEKKFTPFPTTEPANPHATASYDPFPCKNLNLTKSFKGHMMSVGALAVHPRKPFVATGSDDLTWKIWGIPNGELIMSGEGHKDWISGIDFNPNGTHLATCSGDATVKVWDFIKVGCAATFKDHIHPVWSISYHYTGDFIVTGSMDHSSKLLDIRCERSRAAFRGHLDSVNSVKFVPYSNTFVSGSADKTVSIWDIRSGQCLQTFFGHNNSVNCVEVDNLGKSIYSCDSDGVVKVWDIRTSKMRSQLDIVQYSVNSLAIDRSGETLAVACEDGLVRMVSDGKESQELKLESALKGHTDVVLGVAFEPNTKTLVSSGSDTEYKLWN
;
A
#
# COMPACT_ATOMS: atom_id res chain seq x y z
N MET A 1 -48.26 -69.32 -36.65
CA MET A 1 -48.56 -68.18 -37.52
C MET A 1 -47.42 -67.83 -38.47
N GLU A 2 -46.17 -67.94 -38.04
CA GLU A 2 -45.03 -67.63 -38.92
C GLU A 2 -44.87 -68.53 -40.12
N SER A 3 -45.17 -69.87 -40.01
CA SER A 3 -45.13 -70.81 -41.14
C SER A 3 -46.19 -70.53 -42.18
N PHE A 4 -47.38 -70.07 -41.78
CA PHE A 4 -48.50 -69.73 -42.67
C PHE A 4 -48.23 -68.45 -43.46
N ASN A 5 -47.55 -67.49 -42.88
CA ASN A 5 -47.13 -66.22 -43.51
C ASN A 5 -46.03 -66.45 -44.57
N GLN A 6 -45.07 -67.34 -44.31
CA GLN A 6 -43.99 -67.62 -45.23
C GLN A 6 -44.43 -68.33 -46.49
N GLU A 7 -45.33 -69.33 -46.37
CA GLU A 7 -45.95 -70.03 -47.54
C GLU A 7 -46.81 -69.10 -48.38
N TRP A 8 -47.47 -68.13 -47.74
CA TRP A 8 -48.29 -67.14 -48.42
C TRP A 8 -47.44 -66.11 -49.17
N TYR A 9 -46.33 -65.69 -48.57
CA TYR A 9 -45.36 -64.75 -49.17
C TYR A 9 -44.66 -65.38 -50.38
N GLU A 10 -44.31 -66.64 -50.32
CA GLU A 10 -43.77 -67.42 -51.46
C GLU A 10 -44.80 -67.70 -52.60
N ALA A 11 -46.03 -67.85 -52.24
CA ALA A 11 -47.12 -67.99 -53.21
C ALA A 11 -47.45 -66.66 -53.93
N ALA A 12 -47.33 -65.52 -53.25
CA ALA A 12 -47.51 -64.20 -53.81
C ALA A 12 -46.38 -63.84 -54.76
N GLN A 13 -45.11 -64.15 -54.44
CA GLN A 13 -43.95 -63.94 -55.31
C GLN A 13 -43.98 -64.77 -56.58
N LYS A 14 -44.67 -65.93 -56.60
CA LYS A 14 -44.81 -66.80 -57.78
C LYS A 14 -45.99 -66.42 -58.71
N GLY A 15 -46.63 -65.25 -58.50
CA GLY A 15 -47.68 -64.73 -59.37
C GLY A 15 -48.96 -65.55 -59.41
N LYS A 16 -49.20 -66.44 -58.46
CA LYS A 16 -50.34 -67.33 -58.40
C LYS A 16 -51.56 -66.76 -57.67
N VAL A 17 -51.44 -65.59 -57.07
CA VAL A 17 -52.57 -64.90 -56.37
C VAL A 17 -52.62 -63.47 -56.84
N LYS A 18 -53.73 -63.05 -57.46
CA LYS A 18 -54.00 -61.65 -57.71
C LYS A 18 -54.46 -61.01 -56.42
N ILE A 19 -53.61 -60.03 -55.92
CA ILE A 19 -53.85 -59.33 -54.69
C ILE A 19 -54.83 -58.14 -54.87
N ASP A 20 -55.91 -58.36 -55.55
CA ASP A 20 -56.81 -57.24 -55.88
C ASP A 20 -58.01 -57.05 -54.93
N LYS A 21 -58.10 -57.72 -53.80
CA LYS A 21 -59.14 -57.44 -52.78
C LYS A 21 -58.87 -58.20 -51.48
N ILE A 22 -57.93 -57.78 -50.66
CA ILE A 22 -57.98 -58.13 -49.25
C ILE A 22 -58.09 -56.77 -48.53
N GLU A 23 -59.29 -56.40 -48.11
CA GLU A 23 -59.47 -55.33 -47.19
C GLU A 23 -58.78 -55.73 -45.88
N PRO A 24 -57.80 -54.94 -45.36
CA PRO A 24 -57.22 -55.27 -44.07
C PRO A 24 -58.34 -55.27 -43.03
N ILE A 25 -58.39 -56.25 -42.17
CA ILE A 25 -59.33 -56.32 -41.04
C ILE A 25 -59.13 -55.04 -40.24
N PRO A 26 -60.14 -54.16 -40.12
CA PRO A 26 -59.97 -52.83 -39.55
C PRO A 26 -59.37 -52.82 -38.12
N GLU A 27 -59.67 -53.89 -37.38
CA GLU A 27 -59.16 -54.04 -36.00
C GLU A 27 -57.65 -54.29 -35.96
N ILE A 28 -57.07 -55.07 -36.86
CA ILE A 28 -55.64 -55.37 -36.93
C ILE A 28 -54.85 -54.11 -37.39
N TYR A 29 -55.44 -53.33 -38.28
CA TYR A 29 -54.81 -52.06 -38.73
C TYR A 29 -54.79 -51.05 -37.65
N LEU A 30 -55.85 -50.88 -36.87
CA LEU A 30 -55.92 -50.01 -35.73
C LEU A 30 -54.97 -50.42 -34.59
N GLU A 31 -54.83 -51.70 -34.36
CA GLU A 31 -53.93 -52.26 -33.36
C GLU A 31 -52.47 -52.09 -33.77
N ASN A 32 -52.12 -52.26 -35.04
CA ASN A 32 -50.77 -51.96 -35.54
C ASN A 32 -50.43 -50.44 -35.43
N GLN A 33 -51.36 -49.54 -35.75
CA GLN A 33 -51.17 -48.13 -35.55
C GLN A 33 -50.95 -47.79 -34.08
N ARG A 34 -51.67 -48.34 -33.15
CA ARG A 34 -51.45 -48.15 -31.70
C ARG A 34 -50.09 -48.66 -31.27
N LEU A 35 -49.65 -49.79 -31.77
CA LEU A 35 -48.30 -50.31 -31.45
C LEU A 35 -47.18 -49.46 -32.07
N GLU A 36 -47.39 -48.94 -33.28
CA GLU A 36 -46.43 -47.98 -33.89
C GLU A 36 -46.32 -46.65 -33.08
N ASP A 37 -47.45 -46.09 -32.64
CA ASP A 37 -47.49 -44.92 -31.79
C ASP A 37 -46.81 -45.19 -30.42
N GLU A 38 -47.06 -46.39 -29.83
CA GLU A 38 -46.44 -46.79 -28.58
C GLU A 38 -44.90 -46.97 -28.70
N ILE A 39 -44.46 -47.55 -29.82
CA ILE A 39 -43.05 -47.70 -30.17
C ILE A 39 -42.37 -46.28 -30.30
N GLU A 40 -43.04 -45.32 -30.95
CA GLU A 40 -42.55 -44.00 -31.14
C GLU A 40 -42.39 -43.23 -29.77
N VAL A 41 -43.39 -43.39 -28.88
CA VAL A 41 -43.36 -42.86 -27.54
C VAL A 41 -42.19 -43.44 -26.72
N LEU A 42 -42.06 -44.76 -26.72
CA LEU A 42 -40.98 -45.46 -26.02
C LEU A 42 -39.61 -45.14 -26.57
N GLN A 43 -39.46 -44.91 -27.88
CA GLN A 43 -38.22 -44.48 -28.50
C GLN A 43 -37.85 -43.06 -28.04
N LYS A 44 -38.82 -42.16 -27.96
CA LYS A 44 -38.60 -40.79 -27.42
C LYS A 44 -38.22 -40.82 -25.94
N GLU A 45 -38.86 -41.65 -25.14
CA GLU A 45 -38.50 -41.83 -23.74
C GLU A 45 -37.08 -42.41 -23.56
N LEU A 46 -36.73 -43.40 -24.39
CA LEU A 46 -35.37 -43.97 -24.38
C LEU A 46 -34.33 -42.95 -24.75
N GLU A 47 -34.59 -42.09 -25.74
CA GLU A 47 -33.65 -41.02 -26.13
C GLU A 47 -33.51 -39.95 -25.03
N ASN A 48 -34.60 -39.56 -24.37
CA ASN A 48 -34.58 -38.63 -23.24
C ASN A 48 -33.81 -39.19 -22.04
N THR A 49 -34.01 -40.49 -21.73
CA THR A 49 -33.27 -41.15 -20.65
C THR A 49 -31.77 -41.29 -20.96
N LYS A 50 -31.40 -41.57 -22.21
CA LYS A 50 -30.00 -41.58 -22.66
C LYS A 50 -29.35 -40.20 -22.51
N ARG A 51 -30.01 -39.11 -22.95
CA ARG A 51 -29.54 -37.75 -22.79
C ARG A 51 -29.38 -37.37 -21.31
N ALA A 52 -30.33 -37.75 -20.48
CA ALA A 52 -30.26 -37.55 -19.03
C ALA A 52 -29.07 -38.29 -18.40
N ALA A 53 -28.81 -39.52 -18.82
CA ALA A 53 -27.67 -40.31 -18.36
C ALA A 53 -26.32 -39.71 -18.80
N GLU A 54 -26.20 -39.21 -20.03
CA GLU A 54 -25.02 -38.53 -20.54
C GLU A 54 -24.74 -37.21 -19.79
N ASN A 55 -25.77 -36.42 -19.53
CA ASN A 55 -25.66 -35.21 -18.73
C ASN A 55 -25.24 -35.53 -17.29
N ALA A 56 -25.83 -36.55 -16.67
CA ALA A 56 -25.44 -37.00 -15.33
C ALA A 56 -23.99 -37.47 -15.29
N LYS A 57 -23.52 -38.18 -16.29
CA LYS A 57 -22.11 -38.61 -16.43
C LYS A 57 -21.17 -37.39 -16.54
N SER A 58 -21.52 -36.43 -17.40
CA SER A 58 -20.74 -35.18 -17.56
C SER A 58 -20.65 -34.39 -16.26
N THR A 59 -21.75 -34.23 -15.53
CA THR A 59 -21.77 -33.56 -14.22
C THR A 59 -20.97 -34.33 -13.18
N TRP A 60 -21.05 -35.65 -13.16
CA TRP A 60 -20.23 -36.49 -12.29
C TRP A 60 -18.72 -36.31 -12.53
N ASP A 61 -18.30 -36.28 -13.80
CA ASP A 61 -16.89 -36.06 -14.16
C ASP A 61 -16.39 -34.67 -13.77
N LYS A 62 -17.25 -33.65 -13.86
CA LYS A 62 -16.91 -32.28 -13.35
C LYS A 62 -16.74 -32.30 -11.84
N LEU A 63 -17.69 -32.84 -11.10
CA LEU A 63 -17.63 -32.92 -9.63
C LEU A 63 -16.41 -33.73 -9.14
N LYS A 64 -16.06 -34.80 -9.89
CA LYS A 64 -14.86 -35.59 -9.58
C LYS A 64 -13.59 -34.75 -9.72
N LYS A 65 -13.45 -33.94 -10.78
CA LYS A 65 -12.31 -33.02 -10.98
C LYS A 65 -12.26 -31.95 -9.92
N GLU A 66 -13.38 -31.35 -9.56
CA GLU A 66 -13.45 -30.35 -8.48
C GLU A 66 -13.05 -30.95 -7.13
N ARG A 67 -13.51 -32.15 -6.81
CA ARG A 67 -13.11 -32.85 -5.59
C ARG A 67 -11.59 -33.10 -5.54
N GLU A 68 -10.98 -33.50 -6.65
CA GLU A 68 -9.54 -33.73 -6.74
C GLU A 68 -8.77 -32.41 -6.59
N PHE A 69 -9.27 -31.34 -7.21
CA PHE A 69 -8.71 -30.00 -7.06
C PHE A 69 -8.76 -29.52 -5.60
N HIS A 70 -9.91 -29.63 -4.93
CA HIS A 70 -10.04 -29.26 -3.52
C HIS A 70 -9.16 -30.11 -2.61
N LYS A 71 -8.98 -31.40 -2.91
CA LYS A 71 -8.08 -32.27 -2.14
C LYS A 71 -6.61 -31.82 -2.26
N MET A 72 -6.17 -31.47 -3.48
CA MET A 72 -4.81 -30.93 -3.68
C MET A 72 -4.63 -29.59 -3.01
N HIS A 73 -5.62 -28.69 -3.13
CA HIS A 73 -5.58 -27.39 -2.47
C HIS A 73 -5.52 -27.52 -0.94
N HIS A 74 -6.33 -28.41 -0.35
CA HIS A 74 -6.30 -28.69 1.08
C HIS A 74 -4.92 -29.21 1.53
N HIS A 75 -4.32 -30.10 0.75
CA HIS A 75 -2.99 -30.61 1.06
C HIS A 75 -1.92 -29.50 1.02
N ARG A 76 -2.00 -28.60 0.02
CA ARG A 76 -1.12 -27.44 -0.08
C ARG A 76 -1.28 -26.50 1.14
N VAL A 77 -2.52 -26.17 1.51
CA VAL A 77 -2.80 -25.34 2.69
C VAL A 77 -2.27 -25.98 3.97
N GLN A 78 -2.37 -27.30 4.13
CA GLN A 78 -1.78 -28.00 5.26
C GLN A 78 -0.24 -27.88 5.29
N GLN A 79 0.42 -27.98 4.13
CA GLN A 79 1.88 -27.81 4.06
C GLN A 79 2.30 -26.38 4.40
N GLU A 80 1.56 -25.38 3.90
CA GLU A 80 1.81 -23.97 4.23
C GLU A 80 1.59 -23.70 5.73
N LYS A 81 0.53 -24.26 6.31
CA LYS A 81 0.28 -24.18 7.77
C LYS A 81 1.44 -24.78 8.57
N GLN A 82 1.98 -25.92 8.14
CA GLN A 82 3.10 -26.51 8.83
C GLN A 82 4.36 -25.63 8.75
N LYS A 83 4.67 -25.07 7.58
CA LYS A 83 5.78 -24.14 7.42
C LYS A 83 5.64 -22.89 8.31
N LEU A 84 4.43 -22.33 8.37
CA LEU A 84 4.14 -21.19 9.24
C LEU A 84 4.34 -21.53 10.71
N ASN A 85 3.93 -22.70 11.17
CA ASN A 85 4.16 -23.14 12.54
C ASN A 85 5.66 -23.28 12.84
N ASP A 86 6.44 -23.87 11.92
CA ASP A 86 7.89 -23.99 12.06
C ASP A 86 8.58 -22.61 12.12
N ASP A 87 8.09 -21.65 11.35
CA ASP A 87 8.61 -20.28 11.38
C ASP A 87 8.20 -19.51 12.65
N ILE A 88 6.99 -19.74 13.17
CA ILE A 88 6.56 -19.22 14.47
C ILE A 88 7.47 -19.75 15.59
N ASP A 89 7.81 -21.02 15.58
CA ASP A 89 8.70 -21.59 16.61
C ASP A 89 10.14 -21.07 16.49
N LYS A 90 10.63 -20.85 15.27
CA LYS A 90 11.93 -20.17 15.05
C LYS A 90 11.89 -18.72 15.57
N LEU A 91 10.80 -18.01 15.37
CA LEU A 91 10.63 -16.63 15.87
C LEU A 91 10.56 -16.59 17.39
N LYS A 92 9.83 -17.52 18.02
CA LYS A 92 9.77 -17.64 19.49
C LYS A 92 11.16 -17.87 20.08
N ASN A 93 11.95 -18.77 19.48
CA ASN A 93 13.31 -19.04 19.95
C ASN A 93 14.20 -17.80 19.82
N ARG A 94 14.13 -17.07 18.68
CA ARG A 94 14.86 -15.81 18.52
C ARG A 94 14.42 -14.73 19.51
N HIS A 95 13.12 -14.66 19.81
CA HIS A 95 12.59 -13.71 20.79
C HIS A 95 13.16 -13.99 22.18
N SER A 96 13.18 -15.26 22.59
CA SER A 96 13.80 -15.67 23.85
C SER A 96 15.29 -15.31 23.92
N ASP A 97 16.04 -15.50 22.83
CA ASP A 97 17.46 -15.12 22.75
C ASP A 97 17.64 -13.59 22.86
N TYR A 98 16.74 -12.81 22.25
CA TYR A 98 16.79 -11.35 22.37
C TYR A 98 16.40 -10.87 23.78
N GLU A 99 15.44 -11.49 24.43
CA GLU A 99 15.09 -11.18 25.82
C GLU A 99 16.27 -11.42 26.76
N GLN A 100 16.98 -12.54 26.61
CA GLN A 100 18.17 -12.81 27.41
C GLN A 100 19.27 -11.77 27.17
N LYS A 101 19.52 -11.39 25.90
CA LYS A 101 20.49 -10.34 25.56
C LYS A 101 20.07 -8.98 26.11
N TYR A 102 18.79 -8.67 26.07
CA TYR A 102 18.25 -7.43 26.63
C TYR A 102 18.44 -7.37 28.16
N GLN A 103 18.16 -8.46 28.87
CA GLN A 103 18.39 -8.53 30.31
C GLN A 103 19.88 -8.37 30.66
N GLN A 104 20.77 -9.02 29.92
CA GLN A 104 22.22 -8.84 30.10
C GLN A 104 22.68 -7.42 29.83
N LEU A 105 22.14 -6.74 28.81
CA LEU A 105 22.45 -5.36 28.50
C LEU A 105 21.90 -4.40 29.55
N SER A 106 20.71 -4.65 30.06
CA SER A 106 20.08 -3.87 31.13
C SER A 106 20.92 -3.91 32.42
N THR A 107 21.37 -5.11 32.81
CA THR A 107 22.24 -5.25 34.00
C THR A 107 23.58 -4.54 33.83
N LYS A 108 24.18 -4.62 32.63
CA LYS A 108 25.41 -3.88 32.32
C LYS A 108 25.20 -2.36 32.34
N TYR A 109 24.07 -1.89 31.85
CA TYR A 109 23.70 -0.48 31.89
C TYR A 109 23.51 0.02 33.31
N GLU A 110 22.86 -0.76 34.17
CA GLU A 110 22.68 -0.42 35.59
C GLU A 110 24.02 -0.37 36.33
N THR A 111 24.92 -1.32 36.09
CA THR A 111 26.25 -1.30 36.69
C THR A 111 27.07 -0.09 36.24
N ALA A 112 27.09 0.19 34.92
CA ALA A 112 27.77 1.36 34.39
C ALA A 112 27.19 2.69 34.90
N THR A 113 25.87 2.73 35.13
CA THR A 113 25.21 3.93 35.72
C THR A 113 25.62 4.13 37.17
N LYS A 114 25.71 3.05 37.95
CA LYS A 114 26.21 3.10 39.35
C LYS A 114 27.66 3.56 39.39
N GLU A 115 28.53 3.01 38.54
CA GLU A 115 29.93 3.44 38.44
C GLU A 115 30.06 4.91 38.04
N LYS A 116 29.29 5.37 37.05
CA LYS A 116 29.23 6.78 36.65
C LYS A 116 28.81 7.69 37.79
N MET A 117 27.87 7.27 38.62
CA MET A 117 27.43 8.01 39.79
C MET A 117 28.53 8.10 40.86
N LEU A 118 29.25 7.00 41.14
CA LEU A 118 30.37 6.96 42.04
C LEU A 118 31.50 7.88 41.60
N ILE A 119 31.87 7.82 40.31
CA ILE A 119 32.91 8.72 39.72
C ILE A 119 32.47 10.18 39.82
N LYS A 120 31.18 10.48 39.62
CA LYS A 120 30.68 11.86 39.77
C LYS A 120 30.82 12.35 41.21
N MET A 121 30.46 11.53 42.19
CA MET A 121 30.62 11.89 43.62
C MET A 121 32.08 12.08 43.99
N GLU A 122 32.99 11.24 43.52
CA GLU A 122 34.40 11.35 43.78
C GLU A 122 35.01 12.63 43.14
N ARG A 123 34.58 12.97 41.92
CA ARG A 123 34.93 14.20 41.25
C ARG A 123 34.48 15.44 42.04
N GLU A 124 33.29 15.45 42.62
CA GLU A 124 32.78 16.54 43.44
C GLU A 124 33.58 16.64 44.76
N ARG A 125 33.93 15.51 45.36
CA ARG A 125 34.77 15.44 46.55
C ARG A 125 36.18 16.02 46.30
N LEU A 126 36.79 15.63 45.18
CA LEU A 126 38.10 16.16 44.76
C LEU A 126 38.03 17.66 44.43
N LYS A 127 36.93 18.11 43.81
CA LYS A 127 36.70 19.54 43.53
C LYS A 127 36.61 20.35 44.83
N ALA A 128 35.81 19.87 45.79
CA ALA A 128 35.71 20.51 47.11
C ALA A 128 37.06 20.56 47.85
N ARG A 129 37.87 19.46 47.76
CA ARG A 129 39.20 19.39 48.34
C ARG A 129 40.16 20.40 47.66
N SER A 130 40.12 20.51 46.35
CA SER A 130 40.87 21.49 45.56
C SER A 130 40.49 22.94 45.93
N GLU A 131 39.22 23.23 46.11
CA GLU A 131 38.75 24.55 46.55
C GLU A 131 39.22 24.90 47.97
N ASN A 132 39.20 23.91 48.88
CA ASN A 132 39.71 24.11 50.23
C ASN A 132 41.24 24.34 50.27
N LEU A 133 41.97 23.60 49.42
CA LEU A 133 43.45 23.83 49.30
C LEU A 133 43.76 25.20 48.69
N THR A 134 42.99 25.63 47.67
CA THR A 134 43.16 26.97 47.08
C THR A 134 42.85 28.08 48.08
N LYS A 135 41.81 27.93 48.92
CA LYS A 135 41.52 28.84 50.04
C LYS A 135 42.66 28.84 51.09
N GLY A 136 43.18 27.64 51.43
CA GLY A 136 44.35 27.52 52.32
C GLY A 136 45.60 28.24 51.78
N ILE A 137 45.90 28.03 50.49
CA ILE A 137 47.06 28.71 49.84
C ILE A 137 46.84 30.21 49.78
N SER A 138 45.63 30.69 49.52
CA SER A 138 45.33 32.14 49.52
C SER A 138 45.52 32.78 50.93
N SER A 139 45.09 32.05 51.99
CA SER A 139 45.28 32.45 53.38
C SER A 139 46.74 32.46 53.79
N ILE A 140 47.54 31.47 53.34
CA ILE A 140 49.00 31.47 53.59
C ILE A 140 49.68 32.58 52.79
N LYS A 141 49.28 32.83 51.54
CA LYS A 141 49.80 33.94 50.74
C LYS A 141 49.49 35.32 51.37
N SER A 142 48.30 35.51 51.96
CA SER A 142 47.95 36.73 52.66
C SER A 142 48.83 36.96 53.92
N LYS A 143 48.98 35.86 54.73
CA LYS A 143 49.89 35.94 55.93
C LYS A 143 51.34 36.10 55.57
N LEU A 144 51.84 35.59 54.43
CA LEU A 144 53.22 35.87 53.94
C LEU A 144 53.37 37.28 53.40
N ARG A 145 52.35 37.93 52.86
CA ARG A 145 52.34 39.31 52.43
C ARG A 145 52.37 40.26 53.61
N GLU A 146 51.73 39.90 54.72
CA GLU A 146 51.78 40.72 55.96
C GLU A 146 53.16 40.67 56.62
N ASN A 147 53.99 39.61 56.42
CA ASN A 147 55.25 39.37 57.10
C ASN A 147 56.50 39.65 56.30
N LYS A 148 56.47 40.07 55.01
CA LYS A 148 57.68 40.38 54.20
C LYS A 148 57.45 41.48 53.19
N LYS A 149 58.12 42.61 53.43
CA LYS A 149 58.63 43.59 52.44
C LYS A 149 59.86 42.98 51.76
N VAL A 150 59.76 42.22 50.65
CA VAL A 150 60.87 41.93 49.69
C VAL A 150 60.20 41.42 48.37
N PRO A 151 60.69 41.85 47.15
CA PRO A 151 60.06 41.54 45.87
C PRO A 151 60.42 40.12 45.41
N ILE A 152 59.38 39.31 45.03
CA ILE A 152 59.53 37.97 44.52
C ILE A 152 58.81 37.91 43.17
N ASP A 153 59.31 38.59 42.16
CA ASP A 153 58.66 38.55 40.83
C ASP A 153 59.41 37.65 39.80
N GLU A 154 60.67 37.19 40.12
CA GLU A 154 61.38 36.36 39.14
C GLU A 154 61.24 34.80 39.31
N GLN A 155 60.84 34.33 40.47
CA GLN A 155 60.69 32.91 40.72
C GLN A 155 59.27 32.35 40.33
N GLU A 156 58.24 33.17 40.31
CA GLU A 156 56.90 32.78 39.85
C GLU A 156 56.80 32.62 38.33
N ALA A 157 57.63 33.35 37.56
CA ALA A 157 57.71 33.27 36.11
C ALA A 157 58.27 31.89 35.64
N LYS A 158 59.37 31.43 36.35
CA LYS A 158 59.97 30.10 35.99
C LYS A 158 59.13 28.93 36.39
N ALA A 159 58.39 28.97 37.49
CA ALA A 159 57.48 27.90 37.91
C ALA A 159 56.22 27.82 37.04
N LYS A 160 55.77 28.92 36.44
CA LYS A 160 54.63 28.83 35.44
C LYS A 160 55.08 28.28 34.13
N GLU A 161 56.27 28.50 33.67
CA GLU A 161 56.81 27.94 32.42
C GLU A 161 57.07 26.44 32.50
N GLU A 162 57.53 25.93 33.67
CA GLU A 162 57.66 24.49 33.90
C GLU A 162 56.31 23.76 34.00
N LEU A 163 55.27 24.41 34.57
CA LEU A 163 53.94 23.83 34.68
C LEU A 163 53.22 23.79 33.32
N GLU A 164 53.49 24.73 32.41
CA GLU A 164 52.98 24.66 31.03
C GLU A 164 53.72 23.63 30.18
N LYS A 165 55.01 23.41 30.39
CA LYS A 165 55.78 22.35 29.71
C LYS A 165 55.33 20.96 30.16
N ALA A 166 55.02 20.76 31.44
CA ALA A 166 54.47 19.49 31.95
C ALA A 166 53.04 19.20 31.41
N LYS A 167 52.21 20.23 31.24
CA LYS A 167 50.86 20.06 30.66
C LYS A 167 50.84 19.76 29.15
N LYS A 168 51.92 20.08 28.43
CA LYS A 168 52.04 19.73 26.99
C LYS A 168 52.53 18.30 26.80
N SER A 169 53.38 17.78 27.68
CA SER A 169 53.88 16.37 27.60
C SER A 169 52.78 15.36 27.93
N ASP A 170 51.85 15.66 28.84
CA ASP A 170 50.72 14.77 29.16
C ASP A 170 49.60 14.77 28.10
N LYS A 171 49.55 15.82 27.25
CA LYS A 171 48.60 15.85 26.12
C LYS A 171 49.10 15.09 24.90
N GLU A 172 50.40 14.88 24.74
CA GLU A 172 50.95 14.12 23.62
C GLU A 172 50.98 12.60 23.89
N LYS A 173 51.22 12.17 25.14
CA LYS A 173 51.12 10.74 25.49
C LYS A 173 49.72 10.14 25.50
N GLY A 174 48.69 10.94 25.66
CA GLY A 174 47.28 10.52 25.60
C GLY A 174 46.68 10.45 24.18
N LYS A 175 47.47 10.88 23.16
CA LYS A 175 47.02 10.79 21.76
C LYS A 175 47.53 9.58 21.00
N GLU A 176 48.69 9.02 21.38
CA GLU A 176 49.29 7.90 20.67
C GLU A 176 48.71 6.51 21.02
N GLU A 177 48.09 6.35 22.21
CA GLU A 177 47.41 5.10 22.60
C GLU A 177 45.97 4.91 22.09
N LYS A 178 45.37 5.94 21.47
CA LYS A 178 43.99 5.86 20.92
C LYS A 178 43.91 5.74 19.39
N GLU A 179 45.01 5.79 18.67
CA GLU A 179 45.02 5.70 17.21
C GLU A 179 45.32 4.27 16.68
N GLY A 180 45.55 3.28 17.57
CA GLY A 180 45.95 1.92 17.19
C GLY A 180 44.81 0.91 17.02
N GLU A 181 43.59 1.17 17.49
CA GLU A 181 42.49 0.17 17.51
C GLU A 181 41.20 0.53 16.75
N LEU A 182 41.21 1.58 15.93
CA LEU A 182 40.01 1.94 15.17
C LEU A 182 40.26 2.16 13.67
N GLN A 183 41.04 1.29 13.03
CA GLN A 183 41.20 1.30 11.57
C GLN A 183 40.67 0.02 10.91
N ALA A 184 39.50 -0.44 11.27
CA ALA A 184 38.77 -1.46 10.50
C ALA A 184 37.25 -1.31 10.64
N SER A 185 36.70 -0.13 10.43
CA SER A 185 35.30 0.01 10.07
C SER A 185 35.14 1.05 8.97
N THR A 186 34.80 0.56 7.79
CA THR A 186 34.43 1.31 6.60
C THR A 186 33.73 2.61 6.96
N LYS A 187 34.39 3.75 6.68
CA LYS A 187 33.78 5.09 6.69
C LYS A 187 32.65 5.15 5.67
N ARG A 188 31.45 4.65 6.01
CA ARG A 188 30.22 5.15 5.38
C ARG A 188 30.14 6.62 5.76
N LYS A 189 30.36 7.52 4.80
CA LYS A 189 30.05 8.94 4.96
C LYS A 189 28.60 9.00 5.39
N GLU A 190 28.30 9.42 6.60
CA GLU A 190 26.94 9.67 7.06
C GLU A 190 26.35 10.73 6.15
N LYS A 191 25.42 10.32 5.26
CA LYS A 191 24.64 11.24 4.46
C LYS A 191 23.82 12.07 5.46
N LYS A 192 24.02 13.38 5.50
CA LYS A 192 23.21 14.28 6.34
C LYS A 192 21.79 14.28 5.81
N PHE A 193 20.79 14.30 6.69
CA PHE A 193 19.39 14.40 6.31
C PHE A 193 19.15 15.64 5.43
N THR A 194 18.29 15.46 4.44
CA THR A 194 17.83 16.52 3.55
C THR A 194 17.10 17.60 4.38
N PRO A 195 17.45 18.89 4.27
CA PRO A 195 16.74 19.92 5.01
C PRO A 195 15.28 20.00 4.56
N PHE A 196 14.36 20.23 5.50
CA PHE A 196 12.98 20.52 5.13
C PHE A 196 12.89 21.88 4.45
N PRO A 197 11.99 22.07 3.49
CA PRO A 197 11.72 23.38 2.92
C PRO A 197 11.32 24.35 4.03
N THR A 198 12.06 25.44 4.19
CA THR A 198 11.79 26.45 5.24
C THR A 198 10.59 27.31 4.92
N THR A 199 10.36 27.57 3.63
CA THR A 199 9.24 28.35 3.11
C THR A 199 8.37 27.44 2.24
N GLU A 200 7.06 27.47 2.47
CA GLU A 200 6.10 26.82 1.58
C GLU A 200 5.93 27.70 0.35
N PRO A 201 6.14 27.16 -0.86
CA PRO A 201 5.95 27.94 -2.06
C PRO A 201 4.47 28.26 -2.23
N ALA A 202 4.16 29.39 -2.85
CA ALA A 202 2.79 29.69 -3.23
C ALA A 202 2.25 28.59 -4.14
N ASN A 203 1.06 28.09 -3.83
CA ASN A 203 0.42 27.06 -4.63
C ASN A 203 0.08 27.61 -6.03
N PRO A 204 0.68 27.12 -7.13
CA PRO A 204 0.44 27.64 -8.48
C PRO A 204 -1.03 27.41 -8.94
N HIS A 205 -1.73 26.45 -8.33
CA HIS A 205 -3.13 26.18 -8.65
C HIS A 205 -4.09 27.18 -7.97
N ALA A 206 -3.63 28.00 -7.03
CA ALA A 206 -4.47 28.98 -6.32
C ALA A 206 -5.02 30.07 -7.26
N THR A 207 -4.28 30.42 -8.32
CA THR A 207 -4.64 31.46 -9.30
C THR A 207 -5.11 30.87 -10.65
N ALA A 208 -4.94 29.57 -10.88
CA ALA A 208 -5.34 28.92 -12.10
C ALA A 208 -6.83 28.52 -12.04
N SER A 209 -7.57 28.83 -13.10
CA SER A 209 -8.92 28.31 -13.30
C SER A 209 -8.86 27.08 -14.22
N TYR A 210 -9.45 25.99 -13.81
CA TYR A 210 -9.55 24.77 -14.59
C TYR A 210 -11.02 24.47 -14.87
N ASP A 211 -11.32 24.09 -16.10
CA ASP A 211 -12.66 23.61 -16.48
C ASP A 211 -12.90 22.27 -15.78
N PRO A 212 -14.07 22.07 -15.18
CA PRO A 212 -14.42 20.82 -14.53
C PRO A 212 -14.44 19.65 -15.52
N PHE A 213 -14.08 18.47 -15.06
CA PHE A 213 -14.18 17.25 -15.83
C PHE A 213 -15.65 16.93 -16.11
N PRO A 214 -16.05 16.50 -17.32
CA PRO A 214 -17.43 16.18 -17.64
C PRO A 214 -17.90 14.96 -16.84
N CYS A 215 -18.96 15.15 -16.02
CA CYS A 215 -19.53 14.05 -15.22
C CYS A 215 -20.53 13.21 -16.01
N LYS A 216 -21.03 13.70 -17.15
CA LYS A 216 -22.09 13.07 -17.96
C LYS A 216 -21.53 12.62 -19.31
N ASN A 217 -22.14 11.56 -19.85
CA ASN A 217 -21.81 11.03 -21.17
C ASN A 217 -20.37 10.47 -21.33
N LEU A 218 -19.77 10.02 -20.24
CA LEU A 218 -18.51 9.31 -20.30
C LEU A 218 -18.73 7.88 -20.80
N ASN A 219 -17.96 7.49 -21.81
CA ASN A 219 -18.02 6.16 -22.40
C ASN A 219 -16.70 5.43 -22.20
N LEU A 220 -16.79 4.11 -22.07
CA LEU A 220 -15.61 3.27 -22.09
C LEU A 220 -14.93 3.38 -23.46
N THR A 221 -13.75 3.96 -23.50
CA THR A 221 -13.00 4.14 -24.74
C THR A 221 -12.16 2.91 -25.06
N LYS A 222 -11.43 2.42 -24.08
CA LYS A 222 -10.55 1.24 -24.23
C LYS A 222 -10.41 0.49 -22.92
N SER A 223 -10.19 -0.82 -23.05
CA SER A 223 -9.88 -1.74 -21.96
C SER A 223 -8.59 -2.48 -22.27
N PHE A 224 -7.68 -2.58 -21.31
CA PHE A 224 -6.39 -3.19 -21.49
C PHE A 224 -6.15 -4.24 -20.41
N LYS A 225 -5.84 -5.45 -20.84
CA LYS A 225 -5.44 -6.55 -19.97
C LYS A 225 -3.92 -6.67 -19.96
N GLY A 226 -3.31 -6.23 -18.90
CA GLY A 226 -1.86 -6.15 -18.83
C GLY A 226 -1.21 -6.91 -17.70
N HIS A 227 -1.98 -7.30 -16.70
CA HIS A 227 -1.54 -8.05 -15.55
C HIS A 227 -2.16 -9.44 -15.48
N MET A 228 -1.53 -10.34 -14.76
CA MET A 228 -2.03 -11.71 -14.57
C MET A 228 -2.99 -11.82 -13.39
N MET A 229 -2.93 -10.86 -12.46
CA MET A 229 -3.74 -10.81 -11.26
C MET A 229 -4.37 -9.42 -11.11
N SER A 230 -5.12 -9.22 -10.03
CA SER A 230 -5.78 -7.98 -9.66
C SER A 230 -4.86 -6.74 -9.75
N VAL A 231 -5.37 -5.63 -10.25
CA VAL A 231 -4.64 -4.36 -10.37
C VAL A 231 -5.13 -3.42 -9.26
N GLY A 232 -4.42 -3.46 -8.13
CA GLY A 232 -4.79 -2.73 -6.91
C GLY A 232 -4.33 -1.27 -6.88
N ALA A 233 -3.20 -0.97 -7.48
CA ALA A 233 -2.59 0.35 -7.42
C ALA A 233 -2.59 1.03 -8.79
N LEU A 234 -2.91 2.33 -8.80
CA LEU A 234 -2.98 3.14 -10.00
C LEU A 234 -2.40 4.53 -9.73
N ALA A 235 -1.53 5.02 -10.60
CA ALA A 235 -1.05 6.39 -10.57
C ALA A 235 -0.86 6.95 -11.99
N VAL A 236 -1.10 8.24 -12.16
CA VAL A 236 -0.91 8.94 -13.44
C VAL A 236 0.32 9.82 -13.38
N HIS A 237 1.10 9.80 -14.45
CA HIS A 237 2.33 10.60 -14.53
C HIS A 237 2.00 12.10 -14.59
N PRO A 238 2.67 12.97 -13.81
CA PRO A 238 2.29 14.37 -13.67
C PRO A 238 2.44 15.22 -14.93
N ARG A 239 3.28 14.80 -15.89
CA ARG A 239 3.62 15.61 -17.08
C ARG A 239 3.41 14.94 -18.43
N LYS A 240 3.34 13.62 -18.47
CA LYS A 240 3.23 12.83 -19.70
C LYS A 240 1.99 11.95 -19.65
N PRO A 241 1.37 11.59 -20.75
CA PRO A 241 0.20 10.74 -20.78
C PRO A 241 0.58 9.27 -20.52
N PHE A 242 1.08 8.99 -19.33
CA PHE A 242 1.48 7.67 -18.87
C PHE A 242 0.73 7.30 -17.60
N VAL A 243 0.39 6.03 -17.49
CA VAL A 243 -0.22 5.42 -16.28
C VAL A 243 0.69 4.33 -15.75
N ALA A 244 0.91 4.32 -14.46
CA ALA A 244 1.53 3.21 -13.76
C ALA A 244 0.46 2.37 -13.06
N THR A 245 0.59 1.07 -13.17
CA THR A 245 -0.27 0.07 -12.52
C THR A 245 0.58 -0.84 -11.65
N GLY A 246 0.08 -1.19 -10.47
CA GLY A 246 0.66 -2.19 -9.58
C GLY A 246 -0.33 -3.29 -9.32
N SER A 247 0.15 -4.51 -9.28
CA SER A 247 -0.68 -5.70 -9.25
C SER A 247 -0.25 -6.69 -8.17
N ASP A 248 -1.17 -7.58 -7.85
CA ASP A 248 -0.93 -8.74 -7.01
C ASP A 248 0.01 -9.77 -7.67
N ASP A 249 0.31 -9.60 -8.98
CA ASP A 249 1.34 -10.38 -9.69
C ASP A 249 2.78 -9.99 -9.36
N LEU A 250 2.99 -9.14 -8.32
CA LEU A 250 4.28 -8.64 -7.81
C LEU A 250 4.98 -7.65 -8.74
N THR A 251 4.36 -7.27 -9.85
CA THR A 251 4.94 -6.40 -10.87
C THR A 251 4.26 -5.04 -10.91
N TRP A 252 5.02 -4.03 -11.30
CA TRP A 252 4.46 -2.76 -11.73
C TRP A 252 4.75 -2.55 -13.23
N LYS A 253 3.85 -1.86 -13.90
CA LYS A 253 3.94 -1.58 -15.34
C LYS A 253 3.57 -0.14 -15.63
N ILE A 254 4.22 0.47 -16.63
CA ILE A 254 3.90 1.80 -17.14
C ILE A 254 3.37 1.67 -18.55
N TRP A 255 2.25 2.34 -18.81
CA TRP A 255 1.51 2.28 -20.06
C TRP A 255 1.35 3.68 -20.67
N GLY A 256 1.46 3.77 -21.99
CA GLY A 256 1.17 5.00 -22.74
C GLY A 256 -0.32 5.17 -23.01
N ILE A 257 -0.88 6.34 -22.70
CA ILE A 257 -2.26 6.72 -23.05
C ILE A 257 -2.23 7.49 -24.39
N PRO A 258 -3.20 7.26 -25.27
CA PRO A 258 -4.37 6.37 -25.20
C PRO A 258 -4.14 4.98 -25.79
N ASN A 259 -2.92 4.64 -26.20
CA ASN A 259 -2.67 3.43 -27.00
C ASN A 259 -2.59 2.15 -26.16
N GLY A 260 -2.23 2.25 -24.88
CA GLY A 260 -2.01 1.11 -23.99
C GLY A 260 -0.69 0.38 -24.28
N GLU A 261 0.30 1.06 -24.88
CA GLU A 261 1.62 0.47 -25.13
C GLU A 261 2.38 0.32 -23.82
N LEU A 262 2.94 -0.85 -23.58
CA LEU A 262 3.81 -1.09 -22.43
C LEU A 262 5.15 -0.37 -22.65
N ILE A 263 5.42 0.63 -21.81
CA ILE A 263 6.66 1.42 -21.87
C ILE A 263 7.74 0.79 -21.00
N MET A 264 7.39 0.38 -19.79
CA MET A 264 8.32 -0.15 -18.83
C MET A 264 7.59 -1.09 -17.85
N SER A 265 8.31 -2.10 -17.36
CA SER A 265 7.87 -2.96 -16.28
C SER A 265 9.00 -3.19 -15.30
N GLY A 266 8.66 -3.48 -14.03
CA GLY A 266 9.65 -3.79 -13.03
C GLY A 266 9.16 -4.86 -12.07
N GLU A 267 10.11 -5.66 -11.65
CA GLU A 267 9.96 -6.76 -10.70
C GLU A 267 10.91 -6.58 -9.53
N GLY A 268 10.56 -7.11 -8.36
CA GLY A 268 11.46 -7.07 -7.21
C GLY A 268 10.78 -6.99 -5.86
N HIS A 269 9.48 -6.71 -5.79
CA HIS A 269 8.68 -6.97 -4.59
C HIS A 269 8.44 -8.48 -4.42
N LYS A 270 8.21 -8.89 -3.19
CA LYS A 270 8.00 -10.30 -2.82
C LYS A 270 6.53 -10.62 -2.56
N ASP A 271 5.69 -9.60 -2.57
CA ASP A 271 4.27 -9.68 -2.28
C ASP A 271 3.54 -8.61 -3.11
N TRP A 272 2.19 -8.59 -3.07
CA TRP A 272 1.35 -7.68 -3.86
C TRP A 272 1.78 -6.22 -3.73
N ILE A 273 1.57 -5.45 -4.79
CA ILE A 273 1.81 -4.01 -4.81
C ILE A 273 0.50 -3.30 -4.47
N SER A 274 0.47 -2.65 -3.30
CA SER A 274 -0.71 -1.98 -2.74
C SER A 274 -0.84 -0.51 -3.12
N GLY A 275 0.29 0.17 -3.36
CA GLY A 275 0.29 1.59 -3.70
C GLY A 275 1.44 1.98 -4.60
N ILE A 276 1.17 2.96 -5.45
CA ILE A 276 2.12 3.51 -6.42
C ILE A 276 1.95 5.03 -6.45
N ASP A 277 3.04 5.76 -6.55
CA ASP A 277 3.01 7.20 -6.81
C ASP A 277 4.23 7.65 -7.63
N PHE A 278 4.03 8.67 -8.48
CA PHE A 278 5.09 9.28 -9.27
C PHE A 278 5.73 10.44 -8.52
N ASN A 279 7.05 10.57 -8.65
CA ASN A 279 7.74 11.78 -8.27
C ASN A 279 7.17 12.98 -9.06
N PRO A 280 6.95 14.17 -8.45
CA PRO A 280 6.44 15.37 -9.13
C PRO A 280 7.22 15.80 -10.38
N ASN A 281 8.52 15.45 -10.44
CA ASN A 281 9.34 15.66 -11.62
C ASN A 281 9.16 14.60 -12.71
N GLY A 282 8.50 13.49 -12.40
CA GLY A 282 8.28 12.36 -13.31
C GLY A 282 9.54 11.53 -13.61
N THR A 283 10.56 11.60 -12.75
CA THR A 283 11.84 10.89 -12.95
C THR A 283 11.92 9.56 -12.20
N HIS A 284 11.11 9.39 -11.17
CA HIS A 284 11.08 8.21 -10.31
C HIS A 284 9.64 7.75 -10.08
N LEU A 285 9.51 6.47 -9.81
CA LEU A 285 8.29 5.84 -9.34
C LEU A 285 8.55 5.29 -7.94
N ALA A 286 7.63 5.45 -7.02
CA ALA A 286 7.66 4.77 -5.74
C ALA A 286 6.54 3.73 -5.68
N THR A 287 6.86 2.58 -5.12
CA THR A 287 5.92 1.46 -4.93
C THR A 287 5.98 0.97 -3.49
N CYS A 288 4.84 0.64 -2.93
CA CYS A 288 4.75 -0.04 -1.63
C CYS A 288 4.04 -1.38 -1.78
N SER A 289 4.31 -2.29 -0.85
CA SER A 289 3.92 -3.69 -1.00
C SER A 289 3.55 -4.34 0.33
N GLY A 290 2.82 -5.48 0.22
CA GLY A 290 2.54 -6.41 1.30
C GLY A 290 3.79 -7.02 1.94
N ASP A 291 4.94 -6.97 1.24
CA ASP A 291 6.24 -7.41 1.78
C ASP A 291 6.86 -6.45 2.82
N ALA A 292 6.09 -5.46 3.28
CA ALA A 292 6.49 -4.40 4.22
C ALA A 292 7.65 -3.52 3.72
N THR A 293 7.94 -3.52 2.41
CA THR A 293 8.98 -2.68 1.82
C THR A 293 8.42 -1.60 0.92
N VAL A 294 9.17 -0.50 0.83
CA VAL A 294 8.95 0.56 -0.14
C VAL A 294 10.15 0.64 -1.06
N LYS A 295 9.91 0.69 -2.36
CA LYS A 295 10.96 0.78 -3.37
C LYS A 295 10.79 2.03 -4.22
N VAL A 296 11.91 2.64 -4.55
CA VAL A 296 11.99 3.78 -5.47
C VAL A 296 12.72 3.33 -6.73
N TRP A 297 12.11 3.56 -7.88
CA TRP A 297 12.61 3.14 -9.19
C TRP A 297 13.04 4.37 -9.98
N ASP A 298 14.25 4.34 -10.49
CA ASP A 298 14.82 5.41 -11.31
C ASP A 298 14.68 5.05 -12.79
N PHE A 299 13.98 5.86 -13.57
CA PHE A 299 13.74 5.62 -15.00
C PHE A 299 14.98 5.81 -15.86
N ILE A 300 15.94 6.60 -15.39
CA ILE A 300 17.19 6.85 -16.12
C ILE A 300 18.12 5.64 -15.97
N LYS A 301 18.23 5.10 -14.75
CA LYS A 301 19.09 3.97 -14.46
C LYS A 301 18.43 2.62 -14.73
N VAL A 302 17.13 2.63 -15.05
CA VAL A 302 16.32 1.43 -15.34
C VAL A 302 16.48 0.40 -14.20
N GLY A 303 16.24 0.82 -12.96
CA GLY A 303 16.39 -0.07 -11.81
C GLY A 303 15.92 0.51 -10.49
N CYS A 304 15.92 -0.34 -9.46
CA CYS A 304 15.60 0.07 -8.10
C CYS A 304 16.71 0.96 -7.54
N ALA A 305 16.38 2.22 -7.28
CA ALA A 305 17.32 3.21 -6.73
C ALA A 305 17.47 3.08 -5.21
N ALA A 306 16.37 2.83 -4.49
CA ALA A 306 16.37 2.69 -3.04
C ALA A 306 15.31 1.66 -2.59
N THR A 307 15.60 0.98 -1.48
CA THR A 307 14.65 0.06 -0.82
C THR A 307 14.62 0.37 0.67
N PHE A 308 13.44 0.70 1.18
CA PHE A 308 13.18 0.97 2.59
C PHE A 308 12.52 -0.26 3.21
N LYS A 309 13.02 -0.68 4.38
CA LYS A 309 12.54 -1.85 5.14
C LYS A 309 12.21 -1.46 6.57
N ASP A 310 11.60 -0.31 6.72
CA ASP A 310 11.37 0.28 8.04
C ASP A 310 10.05 -0.21 8.65
N HIS A 311 9.05 -0.55 7.84
CA HIS A 311 7.77 -1.09 8.32
C HIS A 311 7.88 -2.57 8.70
N ILE A 312 7.03 -2.98 9.66
CA ILE A 312 6.97 -4.35 10.19
C ILE A 312 5.85 -5.14 9.52
N HIS A 313 4.80 -4.44 9.09
CA HIS A 313 3.59 -4.98 8.45
C HIS A 313 3.42 -4.38 7.06
N PRO A 314 2.50 -4.94 6.24
CA PRO A 314 2.17 -4.43 4.91
C PRO A 314 2.02 -2.92 4.86
N VAL A 315 2.53 -2.32 3.79
CA VAL A 315 2.37 -0.89 3.51
C VAL A 315 1.26 -0.73 2.49
N TRP A 316 0.19 -0.03 2.84
CA TRP A 316 -1.00 0.10 2.02
C TRP A 316 -0.95 1.25 1.02
N SER A 317 -0.37 2.39 1.41
CA SER A 317 -0.43 3.62 0.63
C SER A 317 0.88 4.38 0.68
N ILE A 318 1.13 5.15 -0.37
CA ILE A 318 2.34 5.93 -0.55
C ILE A 318 2.00 7.26 -1.22
N SER A 319 2.68 8.33 -0.83
CA SER A 319 2.54 9.63 -1.48
C SER A 319 3.85 10.40 -1.49
N TYR A 320 4.15 11.05 -2.62
CA TYR A 320 5.31 11.93 -2.79
C TYR A 320 5.03 13.34 -2.28
N HIS A 321 6.02 13.89 -1.60
CA HIS A 321 6.06 15.31 -1.30
C HIS A 321 6.33 16.14 -2.56
N TYR A 322 5.81 17.39 -2.63
CA TYR A 322 5.96 18.26 -3.81
C TYR A 322 7.41 18.54 -4.22
N THR A 323 8.38 18.46 -3.31
CA THR A 323 9.82 18.60 -3.62
C THR A 323 10.39 17.39 -4.34
N GLY A 324 9.75 16.23 -4.20
CA GLY A 324 10.23 14.95 -4.73
C GLY A 324 11.34 14.27 -3.92
N ASP A 325 11.75 14.85 -2.78
CA ASP A 325 12.80 14.31 -1.91
C ASP A 325 12.27 13.42 -0.79
N PHE A 326 10.98 13.58 -0.45
CA PHE A 326 10.34 12.85 0.64
C PHE A 326 9.14 12.05 0.15
N ILE A 327 8.91 10.96 0.85
CA ILE A 327 7.75 10.07 0.66
C ILE A 327 7.13 9.83 2.02
N VAL A 328 5.80 9.88 2.11
CA VAL A 328 5.05 9.38 3.25
C VAL A 328 4.40 8.04 2.91
N THR A 329 4.35 7.15 3.87
CA THR A 329 3.77 5.81 3.74
C THR A 329 2.79 5.53 4.87
N GLY A 330 1.70 4.84 4.57
CA GLY A 330 0.73 4.32 5.53
C GLY A 330 0.78 2.80 5.60
N SER A 331 0.80 2.24 6.79
CA SER A 331 0.99 0.81 7.00
C SER A 331 -0.01 0.21 7.99
N MET A 332 -0.19 -1.10 7.88
CA MET A 332 -0.91 -1.92 8.83
C MET A 332 -0.24 -1.95 10.22
N ASP A 333 1.00 -1.42 10.38
CA ASP A 333 1.66 -1.29 11.68
C ASP A 333 1.14 -0.08 12.51
N HIS A 334 -0.02 0.47 12.17
CA HIS A 334 -0.68 1.63 12.79
C HIS A 334 0.12 2.93 12.71
N SER A 335 1.17 2.98 11.89
CA SER A 335 2.03 4.14 11.75
C SER A 335 2.13 4.63 10.32
N SER A 336 2.35 5.94 10.17
CA SER A 336 2.85 6.53 8.94
C SER A 336 4.34 6.85 9.10
N LYS A 337 5.14 6.70 8.04
CA LYS A 337 6.57 7.01 8.08
C LYS A 337 6.97 7.97 6.97
N LEU A 338 7.85 8.90 7.32
CA LEU A 338 8.46 9.81 6.37
C LEU A 338 9.83 9.27 5.95
N LEU A 339 9.99 8.99 4.67
CA LEU A 339 11.20 8.47 4.07
C LEU A 339 11.95 9.57 3.34
N ASP A 340 13.25 9.68 3.55
CA ASP A 340 14.15 10.59 2.83
C ASP A 340 14.87 9.80 1.74
N ILE A 341 14.56 10.10 0.47
CA ILE A 341 15.09 9.38 -0.68
C ILE A 341 16.59 9.60 -0.84
N ARG A 342 17.08 10.83 -0.59
CA ARG A 342 18.51 11.16 -0.76
C ARG A 342 19.39 10.46 0.26
N CYS A 343 18.88 10.32 1.48
CA CYS A 343 19.59 9.63 2.57
C CYS A 343 19.34 8.12 2.59
N GLU A 344 18.30 7.65 1.90
CA GLU A 344 17.87 6.25 1.90
C GLU A 344 17.51 5.76 3.32
N ARG A 345 16.88 6.62 4.12
CA ARG A 345 16.53 6.34 5.53
C ARG A 345 15.16 6.90 5.89
N SER A 346 14.49 6.24 6.82
CA SER A 346 13.31 6.79 7.49
C SER A 346 13.74 7.96 8.39
N ARG A 347 13.02 9.07 8.30
CA ARG A 347 13.30 10.29 9.04
C ARG A 347 12.43 10.46 10.28
N ALA A 348 11.15 10.14 10.15
CA ALA A 348 10.16 10.26 11.21
C ALA A 348 9.13 9.15 11.12
N ALA A 349 8.57 8.78 12.26
CA ALA A 349 7.42 7.90 12.37
C ALA A 349 6.30 8.63 13.11
N PHE A 350 5.13 8.69 12.49
CA PHE A 350 3.92 9.31 13.02
C PHE A 350 3.04 8.23 13.62
N ARG A 351 2.82 8.32 14.92
CA ARG A 351 2.04 7.36 15.69
C ARG A 351 0.90 8.07 16.39
N GLY A 352 -0.27 7.50 16.37
CA GLY A 352 -1.47 8.08 16.99
C GLY A 352 -2.75 7.43 16.48
N HIS A 353 -2.73 6.80 15.30
CA HIS A 353 -3.81 5.94 14.88
C HIS A 353 -3.83 4.65 15.73
N LEU A 354 -5.04 4.18 16.02
CA LEU A 354 -5.25 2.98 16.83
C LEU A 354 -5.30 1.70 16.00
N ASP A 355 -5.43 1.84 14.67
CA ASP A 355 -5.54 0.72 13.74
C ASP A 355 -4.77 1.03 12.46
N SER A 356 -4.84 0.13 11.47
CA SER A 356 -4.17 0.23 10.18
C SER A 356 -4.35 1.60 9.51
N VAL A 357 -3.26 2.17 9.00
CA VAL A 357 -3.29 3.36 8.14
C VAL A 357 -3.43 2.91 6.70
N ASN A 358 -4.63 3.04 6.13
CA ASN A 358 -4.96 2.52 4.82
C ASN A 358 -4.57 3.47 3.68
N SER A 359 -4.67 4.77 3.90
CA SER A 359 -4.38 5.78 2.88
C SER A 359 -3.65 6.97 3.44
N VAL A 360 -2.68 7.49 2.68
CA VAL A 360 -1.96 8.72 3.01
C VAL A 360 -1.82 9.60 1.78
N LYS A 361 -1.94 10.93 1.95
CA LYS A 361 -1.79 11.91 0.87
C LYS A 361 -1.14 13.18 1.39
N PHE A 362 -0.15 13.70 0.68
CA PHE A 362 0.38 15.03 1.00
C PHE A 362 -0.60 16.12 0.61
N VAL A 363 -0.68 17.15 1.45
CA VAL A 363 -1.37 18.40 1.08
C VAL A 363 -0.49 19.13 0.06
N PRO A 364 -1.04 19.49 -1.11
CA PRO A 364 -0.26 20.12 -2.17
C PRO A 364 0.48 21.38 -1.69
N TYR A 365 1.78 21.48 -2.01
CA TYR A 365 2.66 22.59 -1.69
C TYR A 365 2.79 22.95 -0.19
N SER A 366 2.45 22.00 0.70
CA SER A 366 2.55 22.13 2.15
C SER A 366 3.48 21.08 2.75
N ASN A 367 3.91 21.30 3.99
CA ASN A 367 4.66 20.34 4.78
C ASN A 367 3.75 19.47 5.68
N THR A 368 2.49 19.35 5.28
CA THR A 368 1.51 18.53 5.98
C THR A 368 1.01 17.38 5.11
N PHE A 369 0.60 16.29 5.72
CA PHE A 369 -0.07 15.18 5.04
C PHE A 369 -1.30 14.73 5.80
N VAL A 370 -2.20 14.07 5.09
CA VAL A 370 -3.44 13.49 5.61
C VAL A 370 -3.31 11.99 5.64
N SER A 371 -3.84 11.36 6.67
CA SER A 371 -3.95 9.90 6.79
C SER A 371 -5.39 9.49 7.07
N GLY A 372 -5.84 8.42 6.43
CA GLY A 372 -7.10 7.72 6.71
C GLY A 372 -6.83 6.35 7.28
N SER A 373 -7.54 5.98 8.33
CA SER A 373 -7.28 4.76 9.08
C SER A 373 -8.52 3.90 9.28
N ALA A 374 -8.28 2.61 9.51
CA ALA A 374 -9.29 1.65 9.92
C ALA A 374 -9.90 1.99 11.30
N ASP A 375 -9.24 2.85 12.10
CA ASP A 375 -9.77 3.39 13.35
C ASP A 375 -10.93 4.41 13.16
N LYS A 376 -11.43 4.57 11.91
CA LYS A 376 -12.55 5.43 11.52
C LYS A 376 -12.24 6.93 11.57
N THR A 377 -10.97 7.28 11.65
CA THR A 377 -10.53 8.67 11.75
C THR A 377 -9.70 9.09 10.54
N VAL A 378 -9.73 10.40 10.26
CA VAL A 378 -8.84 11.08 9.32
C VAL A 378 -8.00 12.06 10.10
N SER A 379 -6.67 12.01 9.96
CA SER A 379 -5.74 12.85 10.73
C SER A 379 -4.83 13.66 9.82
N ILE A 380 -4.53 14.90 10.23
CA ILE A 380 -3.55 15.78 9.58
C ILE A 380 -2.29 15.82 10.43
N TRP A 381 -1.15 15.68 9.79
CA TRP A 381 0.17 15.62 10.41
C TRP A 381 1.12 16.66 9.82
N ASP A 382 1.95 17.26 10.66
CA ASP A 382 3.06 18.13 10.22
C ASP A 382 4.37 17.33 10.20
N ILE A 383 5.03 17.29 9.04
CA ILE A 383 6.29 16.55 8.88
C ILE A 383 7.48 17.16 9.61
N ARG A 384 7.41 18.45 9.97
CA ARG A 384 8.49 19.16 10.66
C ARG A 384 8.47 18.91 12.17
N SER A 385 7.30 19.09 12.77
CA SER A 385 7.10 18.87 14.20
C SER A 385 6.95 17.39 14.56
N GLY A 386 6.52 16.57 13.61
CA GLY A 386 6.21 15.16 13.85
C GLY A 386 4.89 14.95 14.61
N GLN A 387 4.06 16.00 14.73
CA GLN A 387 2.86 15.98 15.54
C GLN A 387 1.59 15.89 14.70
N CYS A 388 0.55 15.28 15.27
CA CYS A 388 -0.79 15.37 14.75
C CYS A 388 -1.33 16.79 15.02
N LEU A 389 -1.69 17.50 13.95
CA LEU A 389 -2.30 18.83 14.04
C LEU A 389 -3.78 18.72 14.36
N GLN A 390 -4.46 17.73 13.77
CA GLN A 390 -5.91 17.59 13.87
C GLN A 390 -6.36 16.18 13.51
N THR A 391 -7.44 15.73 14.18
CA THR A 391 -8.14 14.47 13.87
C THR A 391 -9.62 14.76 13.64
N PHE A 392 -10.16 14.24 12.55
CA PHE A 392 -11.57 14.31 12.20
C PHE A 392 -12.25 12.99 12.58
N PHE A 393 -13.33 13.12 13.32
CA PHE A 393 -14.19 12.01 13.73
C PHE A 393 -15.52 12.09 12.98
N GLY A 394 -16.09 10.94 12.64
CA GLY A 394 -17.43 10.92 12.06
C GLY A 394 -17.69 9.79 11.07
N HIS A 395 -16.68 9.07 10.57
CA HIS A 395 -16.90 7.82 9.84
C HIS A 395 -17.37 6.73 10.79
N ASN A 396 -18.31 5.91 10.31
CA ASN A 396 -18.86 4.79 11.07
C ASN A 396 -18.04 3.51 10.91
N ASN A 397 -17.27 3.42 9.83
CA ASN A 397 -16.46 2.27 9.50
C ASN A 397 -15.04 2.69 9.05
N SER A 398 -14.21 1.71 8.71
CA SER A 398 -12.83 1.89 8.23
C SER A 398 -12.76 2.90 7.08
N VAL A 399 -11.86 3.89 7.18
CA VAL A 399 -11.53 4.80 6.08
C VAL A 399 -10.56 4.09 5.14
N ASN A 400 -10.96 3.90 3.89
CA ASN A 400 -10.18 3.18 2.90
C ASN A 400 -9.27 4.11 2.09
N CYS A 401 -9.78 5.28 1.69
CA CYS A 401 -9.02 6.23 0.87
C CYS A 401 -9.23 7.67 1.36
N VAL A 402 -8.17 8.46 1.26
CA VAL A 402 -8.21 9.91 1.45
C VAL A 402 -7.54 10.60 0.26
N GLU A 403 -8.17 11.68 -0.21
CA GLU A 403 -7.64 12.57 -1.23
C GLU A 403 -7.76 14.02 -0.78
N VAL A 404 -6.92 14.88 -1.35
CA VAL A 404 -6.87 16.30 -0.99
C VAL A 404 -7.05 17.15 -2.25
N ASP A 405 -7.86 18.17 -2.16
CA ASP A 405 -8.03 19.16 -3.24
C ASP A 405 -6.70 19.81 -3.62
N ASN A 406 -6.52 20.12 -4.89
CA ASN A 406 -5.34 20.82 -5.41
C ASN A 406 -5.06 22.17 -4.73
N LEU A 407 -6.09 22.80 -4.17
CA LEU A 407 -5.96 24.04 -3.38
C LEU A 407 -5.49 23.78 -1.93
N GLY A 408 -5.53 22.54 -1.45
CA GLY A 408 -5.22 22.18 -0.07
C GLY A 408 -6.24 22.70 0.95
N LYS A 409 -7.50 22.86 0.54
CA LYS A 409 -8.58 23.38 1.40
C LYS A 409 -9.50 22.29 1.92
N SER A 410 -9.78 21.29 1.10
CA SER A 410 -10.73 20.23 1.41
C SER A 410 -10.07 18.85 1.36
N ILE A 411 -10.46 18.00 2.29
CA ILE A 411 -10.10 16.58 2.31
C ILE A 411 -11.34 15.79 1.94
N TYR A 412 -11.18 14.81 1.08
CA TYR A 412 -12.20 13.85 0.70
C TYR A 412 -11.80 12.48 1.28
N SER A 413 -12.71 11.83 1.94
CA SER A 413 -12.49 10.51 2.52
C SER A 413 -13.66 9.59 2.22
N CYS A 414 -13.37 8.31 2.02
CA CYS A 414 -14.38 7.27 1.85
C CYS A 414 -14.20 6.14 2.84
N ASP A 415 -15.31 5.49 3.15
CA ASP A 415 -15.33 4.36 4.08
C ASP A 415 -15.86 3.06 3.46
N SER A 416 -15.76 1.99 4.24
CA SER A 416 -16.24 0.67 3.86
C SER A 416 -17.78 0.55 3.86
N ASP A 417 -18.52 1.55 4.36
CA ASP A 417 -19.99 1.58 4.31
C ASP A 417 -20.52 2.29 3.05
N GLY A 418 -19.60 2.73 2.15
CA GLY A 418 -20.00 3.40 0.90
C GLY A 418 -20.28 4.89 1.04
N VAL A 419 -19.80 5.50 2.11
CA VAL A 419 -20.00 6.92 2.40
C VAL A 419 -18.77 7.73 2.03
N VAL A 420 -19.00 8.84 1.32
CA VAL A 420 -17.95 9.85 1.03
C VAL A 420 -18.21 11.09 1.85
N LYS A 421 -17.18 11.58 2.55
CA LYS A 421 -17.23 12.79 3.37
C LYS A 421 -16.21 13.81 2.90
N VAL A 422 -16.61 15.07 3.02
CA VAL A 422 -15.75 16.22 2.71
C VAL A 422 -15.52 17.04 3.97
N TRP A 423 -14.23 17.30 4.25
CA TRP A 423 -13.79 18.03 5.42
C TRP A 423 -13.10 19.32 5.00
N ASP A 424 -13.40 20.40 5.67
CA ASP A 424 -12.71 21.67 5.49
C ASP A 424 -11.52 21.74 6.50
N ILE A 425 -10.30 21.80 5.95
CA ILE A 425 -9.07 21.84 6.75
C ILE A 425 -9.03 23.06 7.67
N ARG A 426 -9.49 24.21 7.18
CA ARG A 426 -9.42 25.48 7.91
C ARG A 426 -10.42 25.55 9.07
N THR A 427 -11.65 25.13 8.83
CA THR A 427 -12.72 25.20 9.84
C THR A 427 -12.77 23.97 10.74
N SER A 428 -12.05 22.92 10.36
CA SER A 428 -12.00 21.65 11.10
C SER A 428 -13.35 20.95 11.21
N LYS A 429 -14.24 21.17 10.24
CA LYS A 429 -15.59 20.62 10.24
C LYS A 429 -15.87 19.80 8.99
N MET A 430 -16.78 18.86 9.13
CA MET A 430 -17.38 18.19 7.98
C MET A 430 -18.22 19.22 7.21
N ARG A 431 -17.96 19.33 5.90
CA ARG A 431 -18.68 20.22 4.99
C ARG A 431 -19.91 19.53 4.40
N SER A 432 -19.72 18.32 3.89
CA SER A 432 -20.77 17.54 3.26
C SER A 432 -20.52 16.04 3.39
N GLN A 433 -21.58 15.27 3.22
CA GLN A 433 -21.57 13.80 3.20
C GLN A 433 -22.50 13.32 2.11
N LEU A 434 -22.12 12.23 1.44
CA LEU A 434 -22.94 11.54 0.45
C LEU A 434 -22.83 10.02 0.67
N ASP A 435 -23.96 9.39 0.86
CA ASP A 435 -24.09 7.94 0.90
C ASP A 435 -24.28 7.46 -0.56
N ILE A 436 -23.23 6.88 -1.13
CA ILE A 436 -23.17 6.53 -2.56
C ILE A 436 -23.75 5.14 -2.80
N VAL A 437 -23.37 4.16 -1.98
CA VAL A 437 -23.73 2.75 -2.10
C VAL A 437 -23.75 2.10 -0.73
N GLN A 438 -24.35 0.89 -0.68
CA GLN A 438 -24.31 0.03 0.51
C GLN A 438 -23.09 -0.94 0.52
N TYR A 439 -22.11 -0.70 -0.35
CA TYR A 439 -20.90 -1.48 -0.49
C TYR A 439 -19.67 -0.62 -0.25
N SER A 440 -18.52 -1.27 -0.05
CA SER A 440 -17.26 -0.56 0.18
C SER A 440 -16.88 0.35 -0.99
N VAL A 441 -16.41 1.55 -0.67
CA VAL A 441 -15.66 2.41 -1.60
C VAL A 441 -14.18 2.21 -1.36
N ASN A 442 -13.46 1.83 -2.42
CA ASN A 442 -12.05 1.45 -2.32
C ASN A 442 -11.10 2.61 -2.59
N SER A 443 -11.41 3.47 -3.56
CA SER A 443 -10.54 4.56 -3.99
C SER A 443 -11.33 5.79 -4.41
N LEU A 444 -10.71 6.95 -4.23
CA LEU A 444 -11.20 8.25 -4.68
C LEU A 444 -10.15 8.90 -5.59
N ALA A 445 -10.60 9.67 -6.55
CA ALA A 445 -9.77 10.62 -7.27
C ALA A 445 -10.51 11.93 -7.45
N ILE A 446 -9.78 13.03 -7.38
CA ILE A 446 -10.32 14.37 -7.59
C ILE A 446 -9.71 14.98 -8.85
N ASP A 447 -10.54 15.66 -9.63
CA ASP A 447 -10.07 16.40 -10.80
C ASP A 447 -9.33 17.68 -10.38
N ARG A 448 -8.54 18.23 -11.29
CA ARG A 448 -7.80 19.49 -11.07
C ARG A 448 -8.68 20.69 -10.74
N SER A 449 -9.90 20.72 -11.21
CA SER A 449 -10.87 21.78 -10.90
C SER A 449 -11.32 21.73 -9.42
N GLY A 450 -11.22 20.54 -8.80
CA GLY A 450 -11.76 20.27 -7.46
C GLY A 450 -13.29 20.22 -7.41
N GLU A 451 -13.97 20.10 -8.57
CA GLU A 451 -15.43 20.05 -8.67
C GLU A 451 -15.95 18.65 -9.03
N THR A 452 -15.08 17.81 -9.56
CA THR A 452 -15.44 16.45 -9.97
C THR A 452 -14.65 15.41 -9.20
N LEU A 453 -15.34 14.42 -8.67
CA LEU A 453 -14.79 13.30 -7.94
C LEU A 453 -15.16 12.00 -8.65
N ALA A 454 -14.19 11.12 -8.84
CA ALA A 454 -14.42 9.75 -9.29
C ALA A 454 -14.28 8.80 -8.09
N VAL A 455 -15.18 7.84 -8.00
CA VAL A 455 -15.32 6.93 -6.86
C VAL A 455 -15.28 5.49 -7.37
N ALA A 456 -14.31 4.71 -6.90
CA ALA A 456 -14.20 3.28 -7.20
C ALA A 456 -14.99 2.47 -6.18
N CYS A 457 -15.96 1.69 -6.65
CA CYS A 457 -16.85 0.92 -5.79
C CYS A 457 -16.63 -0.59 -5.94
N GLU A 458 -16.92 -1.31 -4.88
CA GLU A 458 -16.84 -2.77 -4.82
C GLU A 458 -17.82 -3.48 -5.77
N ASP A 459 -18.91 -2.81 -6.16
CA ASP A 459 -19.92 -3.34 -7.08
C ASP A 459 -19.49 -3.35 -8.57
N GLY A 460 -18.23 -3.02 -8.86
CA GLY A 460 -17.71 -2.98 -10.23
C GLY A 460 -18.04 -1.71 -11.00
N LEU A 461 -18.64 -0.70 -10.36
CA LEU A 461 -18.97 0.58 -10.98
C LEU A 461 -18.01 1.69 -10.57
N VAL A 462 -17.68 2.57 -11.50
CA VAL A 462 -17.06 3.85 -11.21
C VAL A 462 -18.14 4.93 -11.19
N ARG A 463 -18.25 5.66 -10.10
CA ARG A 463 -19.25 6.70 -9.94
C ARG A 463 -18.65 8.08 -10.01
N MET A 464 -19.33 8.96 -10.76
CA MET A 464 -18.93 10.35 -10.88
C MET A 464 -19.80 11.19 -9.97
N VAL A 465 -19.16 11.96 -9.10
CA VAL A 465 -19.80 12.83 -8.12
C VAL A 465 -19.35 14.26 -8.40
N SER A 466 -20.30 15.19 -8.45
CA SER A 466 -20.00 16.62 -8.52
C SER A 466 -20.00 17.23 -7.12
N ASP A 467 -18.96 18.03 -6.85
CA ASP A 467 -18.87 18.87 -5.64
C ASP A 467 -19.25 20.30 -6.00
N GLY A 468 -20.49 20.66 -5.71
CA GLY A 468 -20.99 22.02 -5.97
C GLY A 468 -20.33 23.01 -5.01
N LYS A 469 -19.33 23.77 -5.46
CA LYS A 469 -18.67 24.82 -4.65
C LYS A 469 -19.63 25.84 -4.08
N GLU A 470 -20.70 26.17 -4.82
CA GLU A 470 -21.73 27.12 -4.40
C GLU A 470 -22.79 26.48 -3.48
N SER A 471 -23.24 25.27 -3.81
CA SER A 471 -24.25 24.56 -3.03
C SER A 471 -23.69 23.83 -1.82
N GLN A 472 -22.38 23.61 -1.77
CA GLN A 472 -21.69 22.85 -0.74
C GLN A 472 -22.22 21.41 -0.56
N GLU A 473 -22.88 20.88 -1.57
CA GLU A 473 -23.45 19.53 -1.56
C GLU A 473 -22.78 18.64 -2.61
N LEU A 474 -22.55 17.41 -2.23
CA LEU A 474 -22.12 16.35 -3.16
C LEU A 474 -23.35 15.79 -3.90
N LYS A 475 -23.22 15.60 -5.21
CA LYS A 475 -24.29 14.99 -6.04
C LYS A 475 -23.74 13.89 -6.91
N LEU A 476 -24.37 12.74 -6.87
CA LEU A 476 -24.10 11.64 -7.81
C LEU A 476 -24.67 12.00 -9.18
N GLU A 477 -23.79 12.09 -10.19
CA GLU A 477 -24.16 12.50 -11.55
C GLU A 477 -24.32 11.30 -12.48
N SER A 478 -23.39 10.34 -12.43
CA SER A 478 -23.41 9.15 -13.30
C SER A 478 -22.71 7.96 -12.67
N ALA A 479 -23.00 6.78 -13.22
CA ALA A 479 -22.34 5.52 -12.87
C ALA A 479 -21.86 4.85 -14.15
N LEU A 480 -20.56 4.61 -14.24
CA LEU A 480 -19.89 4.06 -15.42
C LEU A 480 -19.79 2.52 -15.28
N LYS A 481 -20.38 1.82 -16.24
CA LYS A 481 -20.36 0.36 -16.30
C LYS A 481 -19.30 -0.13 -17.27
N GLY A 482 -18.45 -1.05 -16.83
CA GLY A 482 -17.43 -1.61 -17.70
C GLY A 482 -16.55 -2.66 -17.04
N HIS A 483 -16.23 -2.52 -15.74
CA HIS A 483 -15.55 -3.58 -15.00
C HIS A 483 -16.47 -4.75 -14.73
N THR A 484 -15.93 -5.97 -14.78
CA THR A 484 -16.67 -7.20 -14.51
C THR A 484 -16.53 -7.65 -13.05
N ASP A 485 -15.64 -7.03 -12.32
CA ASP A 485 -15.34 -7.31 -10.92
C ASP A 485 -15.05 -6.00 -10.18
N VAL A 486 -14.67 -6.08 -8.92
CA VAL A 486 -14.41 -4.94 -8.02
C VAL A 486 -13.48 -3.90 -8.65
N VAL A 487 -13.85 -2.62 -8.58
CA VAL A 487 -12.95 -1.51 -8.95
C VAL A 487 -12.10 -1.15 -7.74
N LEU A 488 -10.77 -1.18 -7.91
CA LEU A 488 -9.81 -0.95 -6.82
C LEU A 488 -9.18 0.42 -6.86
N GLY A 489 -8.93 0.96 -8.07
CA GLY A 489 -8.26 2.25 -8.23
C GLY A 489 -8.92 3.12 -9.29
N VAL A 490 -8.88 4.44 -9.08
CA VAL A 490 -9.28 5.45 -10.05
C VAL A 490 -8.29 6.62 -10.03
N ALA A 491 -8.04 7.22 -11.18
CA ALA A 491 -7.19 8.41 -11.29
C ALA A 491 -7.57 9.26 -12.51
N PHE A 492 -7.52 10.58 -12.38
CA PHE A 492 -7.68 11.51 -13.52
C PHE A 492 -6.35 11.78 -14.18
N GLU A 493 -6.34 11.70 -15.50
CA GLU A 493 -5.20 12.16 -16.29
C GLU A 493 -5.26 13.68 -16.43
N PRO A 494 -4.23 14.40 -15.99
CA PRO A 494 -4.31 15.84 -15.85
C PRO A 494 -4.35 16.63 -17.17
N ASN A 495 -3.96 16.04 -18.30
CA ASN A 495 -3.78 16.78 -19.56
C ASN A 495 -4.85 16.45 -20.62
N THR A 496 -5.37 15.21 -20.66
CA THR A 496 -6.23 14.73 -21.77
C THR A 496 -7.70 14.60 -21.41
N LYS A 497 -8.09 15.01 -20.20
CA LYS A 497 -9.45 14.80 -19.68
C LYS A 497 -9.91 13.33 -19.79
N THR A 498 -9.02 12.40 -19.44
CA THR A 498 -9.29 10.97 -19.43
C THR A 498 -9.33 10.48 -18.00
N LEU A 499 -10.36 9.73 -17.63
CA LEU A 499 -10.40 8.98 -16.39
C LEU A 499 -9.83 7.59 -16.61
N VAL A 500 -9.03 7.12 -15.66
CA VAL A 500 -8.47 5.77 -15.67
C VAL A 500 -8.99 5.02 -14.45
N SER A 501 -9.40 3.78 -14.62
CA SER A 501 -9.82 2.89 -13.54
C SER A 501 -9.10 1.55 -13.64
N SER A 502 -8.86 0.90 -12.50
CA SER A 502 -8.28 -0.43 -12.40
C SER A 502 -9.11 -1.32 -11.49
N GLY A 503 -9.10 -2.62 -11.73
CA GLY A 503 -9.95 -3.54 -10.99
C GLY A 503 -9.36 -4.93 -10.79
N SER A 504 -10.11 -5.74 -10.06
CA SER A 504 -9.81 -7.15 -9.82
C SER A 504 -9.95 -8.00 -11.08
N ASP A 505 -10.62 -7.49 -12.12
CA ASP A 505 -10.75 -8.11 -13.44
C ASP A 505 -9.44 -8.16 -14.23
N THR A 506 -8.32 -7.81 -13.63
CA THR A 506 -6.97 -7.78 -14.23
C THR A 506 -6.78 -6.72 -15.32
N GLU A 507 -7.75 -5.82 -15.47
CA GLU A 507 -7.79 -4.80 -16.49
C GLU A 507 -7.65 -3.39 -15.92
N TYR A 508 -7.13 -2.48 -16.72
CA TYR A 508 -7.33 -1.06 -16.54
C TYR A 508 -8.11 -0.48 -17.72
N LYS A 509 -8.95 0.50 -17.47
CA LYS A 509 -9.91 1.05 -18.45
C LYS A 509 -9.77 2.55 -18.55
N LEU A 510 -9.96 3.05 -19.78
CA LEU A 510 -9.94 4.47 -20.12
C LEU A 510 -11.36 4.94 -20.43
N TRP A 511 -11.74 6.06 -19.85
CA TRP A 511 -13.06 6.69 -20.00
C TRP A 511 -12.88 8.12 -20.51
N ASN A 512 -13.64 8.46 -21.55
CA ASN A 512 -13.67 9.79 -22.14
C ASN A 512 -15.10 10.21 -22.47
#